data_ae4aa40e720eaf15b8b33a9a1b0bf790
#
_entry.id   ae4aa40e720eaf15b8b33a9a1b0bf790
#
_cell.length_a   1.000
_cell.length_b   1.000
_cell.length_c   1.000
_cell.angle_alpha   90.00
_cell.angle_beta   90.00
_cell.angle_gamma   90.00
#
_symmetry.space_group_name_H-M   'P 1'
#
loop_
_entity.id
_entity.type
_entity.pdbx_description
1 polymer ?
#
loop_
_entity_poly.entity_id
_entity_poly.type
_entity_poly.pdbx_seq_one_letter_code
_entity_poly.pdbx_strand_id
1 'polypeptide(L)'
;MNDPNDPYSDIRPYRDDEVARVLYRLRAERGLINTLAQWKLGPLYRLVPSIARMLVKMWLVYRLKPLTTVDAVQMQLRPLLANMVSKTVRLSSDGLESLDPTASWLFVSNHRDIALDPALTNHILYHSGHRTLAIAIGDNLLK
;
A
#
# COMPACT_ATOMS: atom_id res chain seq x y z
N MET A 1 13.15 6.87 17.81
CA MET A 1 14.60 6.90 18.12
C MET A 1 15.23 5.86 17.21
N ASN A 2 16.03 6.26 16.23
CA ASN A 2 16.73 5.28 15.39
C ASN A 2 17.87 4.71 16.25
N ASP A 3 17.78 3.44 16.57
CA ASP A 3 18.93 2.71 17.11
C ASP A 3 19.90 2.46 15.94
N PRO A 4 21.09 3.05 15.91
CA PRO A 4 22.08 2.83 14.86
C PRO A 4 22.58 1.38 14.82
N ASN A 5 22.32 0.60 15.87
CA ASN A 5 22.68 -0.81 15.98
C ASN A 5 21.52 -1.76 15.71
N ASP A 6 20.35 -1.28 15.28
CA ASP A 6 19.23 -2.15 14.91
C ASP A 6 19.57 -2.91 13.62
N PRO A 7 19.81 -4.25 13.70
CA PRO A 7 20.17 -5.08 12.55
C PRO A 7 19.02 -5.18 11.52
N TYR A 8 17.82 -4.73 11.86
CA TYR A 8 16.62 -4.76 11.01
C TYR A 8 16.20 -3.38 10.51
N SER A 9 17.06 -2.37 10.64
CA SER A 9 16.76 -0.98 10.29
C SER A 9 16.41 -0.79 8.81
N ASP A 10 16.90 -1.64 7.93
CA ASP A 10 16.68 -1.63 6.47
C ASP A 10 15.39 -2.34 6.03
N ILE A 11 14.84 -3.22 6.88
CA ILE A 11 13.65 -4.04 6.55
C ILE A 11 12.44 -3.74 7.45
N ARG A 12 12.56 -2.87 8.44
CA ARG A 12 11.44 -2.46 9.30
C ARG A 12 10.39 -1.65 8.53
N PRO A 13 9.14 -1.60 9.01
CA PRO A 13 8.13 -0.70 8.46
C PRO A 13 8.58 0.77 8.49
N TYR A 14 8.18 1.53 7.47
CA TYR A 14 8.44 2.98 7.43
C TYR A 14 7.73 3.70 8.57
N ARG A 15 8.37 4.76 9.07
CA ARG A 15 7.85 5.67 10.09
C ARG A 15 7.34 6.96 9.45
N ASP A 16 6.57 7.75 10.20
CA ASP A 16 5.97 8.98 9.71
C ASP A 16 7.01 10.00 9.22
N ASP A 17 8.16 10.10 9.90
CA ASP A 17 9.26 10.98 9.50
C ASP A 17 9.92 10.60 8.16
N GLU A 18 9.72 9.37 7.70
CA GLU A 18 10.25 8.85 6.44
C GLU A 18 9.29 9.00 5.26
N VAL A 19 7.98 9.18 5.54
CA VAL A 19 6.92 9.19 4.53
C VAL A 19 7.20 10.18 3.42
N ALA A 20 7.58 11.40 3.74
CA ALA A 20 7.85 12.43 2.74
C ALA A 20 8.97 12.02 1.77
N ARG A 21 10.05 11.42 2.29
CA ARG A 21 11.19 10.93 1.49
C ARG A 21 10.78 9.77 0.60
N VAL A 22 10.03 8.81 1.13
CA VAL A 22 9.55 7.64 0.39
C VAL A 22 8.60 8.06 -0.74
N LEU A 23 7.64 8.93 -0.45
CA LEU A 23 6.72 9.44 -1.45
C LEU A 23 7.41 10.30 -2.53
N TYR A 24 8.48 11.01 -2.17
CA TYR A 24 9.31 11.71 -3.16
C TYR A 24 9.97 10.73 -4.14
N ARG A 25 10.57 9.64 -3.64
CA ARG A 25 11.14 8.57 -4.48
C ARG A 25 10.09 7.93 -5.36
N LEU A 26 8.92 7.59 -4.80
CA LEU A 26 7.81 6.99 -5.52
C LEU A 26 7.33 7.86 -6.70
N ARG A 27 7.24 9.19 -6.52
CA ARG A 27 6.87 10.14 -7.57
C ARG A 27 7.90 10.26 -8.68
N ALA A 28 9.15 9.88 -8.42
CA ALA A 28 10.23 9.90 -9.40
C ALA A 28 10.39 8.56 -10.14
N GLU A 29 9.71 7.49 -9.65
CA GLU A 29 9.84 6.14 -10.20
C GLU A 29 9.22 6.05 -11.60
N ARG A 30 10.08 5.83 -12.60
CA ARG A 30 9.69 5.82 -14.02
C ARG A 30 8.73 4.67 -14.35
N GLY A 31 8.95 3.49 -13.76
CA GLY A 31 8.12 2.32 -13.97
C GLY A 31 6.69 2.59 -13.53
N LEU A 32 6.50 3.12 -12.31
CA LEU A 32 5.20 3.50 -11.77
C LEU A 32 4.49 4.54 -12.65
N ILE A 33 5.21 5.61 -13.05
CA ILE A 33 4.64 6.66 -13.90
C ILE A 33 4.18 6.09 -15.24
N ASN A 34 4.98 5.23 -15.87
CA ASN A 34 4.61 4.61 -17.14
C ASN A 34 3.38 3.71 -17.00
N THR A 35 3.35 2.84 -16.00
CA THR A 35 2.21 1.93 -15.75
C THR A 35 0.93 2.72 -15.48
N LEU A 36 0.99 3.73 -14.63
CA LEU A 36 -0.16 4.59 -14.36
C LEU A 36 -0.60 5.40 -15.57
N ALA A 37 0.33 5.88 -16.39
CA ALA A 37 0.01 6.61 -17.61
C ALA A 37 -0.67 5.72 -18.64
N GLN A 38 -0.21 4.49 -18.81
CA GLN A 38 -0.87 3.50 -19.67
C GLN A 38 -2.26 3.15 -19.17
N TRP A 39 -2.40 2.90 -17.87
CA TRP A 39 -3.66 2.48 -17.28
C TRP A 39 -4.72 3.59 -17.27
N LYS A 40 -4.36 4.81 -16.84
CA LYS A 40 -5.31 5.93 -16.69
C LYS A 40 -5.57 6.69 -18.00
N LEU A 41 -4.55 6.81 -18.83
CA LEU A 41 -4.54 7.66 -20.02
C LEU A 41 -4.16 6.86 -21.28
N GLY A 42 -4.59 5.60 -21.35
CA GLY A 42 -4.23 4.66 -22.42
C GLY A 42 -4.25 5.23 -23.85
N PRO A 43 -5.35 5.85 -24.32
CA PRO A 43 -5.40 6.47 -25.64
C PRO A 43 -4.40 7.62 -25.80
N LEU A 44 -4.32 8.53 -24.82
CA LEU A 44 -3.39 9.65 -24.83
C LEU A 44 -1.92 9.17 -24.71
N TYR A 45 -1.67 8.14 -23.92
CA TYR A 45 -0.34 7.56 -23.80
C TYR A 45 0.16 6.98 -25.13
N ARG A 46 -0.73 6.38 -25.94
CA ARG A 46 -0.37 5.86 -27.27
C ARG A 46 -0.02 6.97 -28.26
N LEU A 47 -0.72 8.10 -28.18
CA LEU A 47 -0.50 9.23 -29.09
C LEU A 47 0.68 10.11 -28.66
N VAL A 48 0.73 10.49 -27.39
CA VAL A 48 1.74 11.42 -26.86
C VAL A 48 2.21 10.95 -25.47
N PRO A 49 3.11 9.95 -25.39
CA PRO A 49 3.56 9.36 -24.13
C PRO A 49 4.15 10.36 -23.13
N SER A 50 4.84 11.39 -23.64
CA SER A 50 5.48 12.40 -22.80
C SER A 50 4.47 13.25 -22.04
N ILE A 51 3.38 13.66 -22.71
CA ILE A 51 2.32 14.43 -22.08
C ILE A 51 1.57 13.58 -21.07
N ALA A 52 1.24 12.33 -21.41
CA ALA A 52 0.57 11.41 -20.48
C ALA A 52 1.39 11.19 -19.20
N ARG A 53 2.70 10.99 -19.31
CA ARG A 53 3.60 10.87 -18.15
C ARG A 53 3.65 12.15 -17.32
N MET A 54 3.70 13.31 -17.98
CA MET A 54 3.71 14.60 -17.28
C MET A 54 2.43 14.81 -16.48
N LEU A 55 1.26 14.54 -17.06
CA LEU A 55 -0.03 14.66 -16.38
C LEU A 55 -0.14 13.72 -15.18
N VAL A 56 0.31 12.46 -15.32
CA VAL A 56 0.33 11.50 -14.22
C VAL A 56 1.30 11.94 -13.12
N LYS A 57 2.46 12.46 -13.48
CA LYS A 57 3.42 12.98 -12.50
C LYS A 57 2.84 14.16 -11.70
N MET A 58 2.19 15.10 -12.38
CA MET A 58 1.50 16.23 -11.72
C MET A 58 0.39 15.72 -10.79
N TRP A 59 -0.43 14.77 -11.26
CA TRP A 59 -1.47 14.15 -10.45
C TRP A 59 -0.91 13.45 -9.21
N LEU A 60 0.19 12.67 -9.35
CA LEU A 60 0.87 12.02 -8.22
C LEU A 60 1.39 13.06 -7.21
N VAL A 61 2.00 14.14 -7.69
CA VAL A 61 2.46 15.23 -6.81
C VAL A 61 1.30 15.82 -6.02
N TYR A 62 0.20 16.14 -6.70
CA TYR A 62 -0.98 16.71 -6.07
C TYR A 62 -1.58 15.77 -5.00
N ARG A 63 -1.67 14.49 -5.31
CA ARG A 63 -2.29 13.48 -4.42
C ARG A 63 -1.40 13.09 -3.25
N LEU A 64 -0.09 13.01 -3.44
CA LEU A 64 0.85 12.47 -2.45
C LEU A 64 1.52 13.56 -1.61
N LYS A 65 1.62 14.82 -2.10
CA LYS A 65 2.29 15.90 -1.37
C LYS A 65 1.70 16.16 0.03
N PRO A 66 0.37 16.13 0.25
CA PRO A 66 -0.20 16.39 1.56
C PRO A 66 -0.06 15.26 2.57
N LEU A 67 0.41 14.07 2.14
CA LEU A 67 0.51 12.90 2.99
C LEU A 67 1.82 12.93 3.77
N THR A 68 1.71 13.02 5.09
CA THR A 68 2.87 13.15 6.01
C THR A 68 2.99 11.99 6.99
N THR A 69 1.98 11.13 7.09
CA THR A 69 1.97 9.99 8.01
C THR A 69 1.66 8.69 7.26
N VAL A 70 2.09 7.58 7.83
CA VAL A 70 1.79 6.23 7.31
C VAL A 70 0.28 6.00 7.24
N ASP A 71 -0.46 6.41 8.27
CA ASP A 71 -1.92 6.30 8.30
C ASP A 71 -2.59 7.09 7.17
N ALA A 72 -2.11 8.31 6.88
CA ALA A 72 -2.65 9.11 5.77
C ALA A 72 -2.43 8.42 4.41
N VAL A 73 -1.27 7.78 4.21
CA VAL A 73 -0.99 6.98 3.01
C VAL A 73 -1.92 5.77 2.93
N GLN A 74 -2.11 5.05 4.03
CA GLN A 74 -3.02 3.90 4.09
C GLN A 74 -4.47 4.33 3.79
N MET A 75 -4.94 5.42 4.39
CA MET A 75 -6.27 5.99 4.13
C MET A 75 -6.47 6.32 2.64
N GLN A 76 -5.43 6.83 1.98
CA GLN A 76 -5.48 7.16 0.55
C GLN A 76 -5.59 5.91 -0.35
N LEU A 77 -5.02 4.78 0.08
CA LEU A 77 -5.03 3.52 -0.66
C LEU A 77 -6.30 2.68 -0.42
N ARG A 78 -6.98 2.87 0.71
CA ARG A 78 -8.19 2.10 1.09
C ARG A 78 -9.29 2.09 0.02
N PRO A 79 -9.75 3.22 -0.55
CA PRO A 79 -10.81 3.20 -1.55
C PRO A 79 -10.38 2.50 -2.84
N LEU A 80 -9.09 2.51 -3.17
CA LEU A 80 -8.57 1.76 -4.31
C LEU A 80 -8.70 0.26 -4.08
N LEU A 81 -8.26 -0.21 -2.91
CA LEU A 81 -8.37 -1.61 -2.50
C LEU A 81 -9.83 -2.06 -2.40
N ALA A 82 -10.69 -1.27 -1.75
CA ALA A 82 -12.11 -1.57 -1.61
C ALA A 82 -12.81 -1.71 -2.98
N ASN A 83 -12.52 -0.80 -3.92
CA ASN A 83 -13.07 -0.87 -5.27
C ASN A 83 -12.54 -2.08 -6.07
N MET A 84 -11.29 -2.46 -5.87
CA MET A 84 -10.72 -3.66 -6.47
C MET A 84 -11.40 -4.92 -5.91
N VAL A 85 -11.49 -5.03 -4.58
CA VAL A 85 -12.11 -6.17 -3.90
C VAL A 85 -13.57 -6.32 -4.32
N SER A 86 -14.36 -5.26 -4.30
CA SER A 86 -15.80 -5.31 -4.64
C SER A 86 -16.08 -5.76 -6.07
N LYS A 87 -15.14 -5.57 -6.99
CA LYS A 87 -15.31 -5.91 -8.41
C LYS A 87 -14.75 -7.27 -8.79
N THR A 88 -13.76 -7.77 -8.06
CA THR A 88 -12.97 -8.93 -8.49
C THR A 88 -13.08 -10.12 -7.57
N VAL A 89 -13.48 -9.92 -6.30
CA VAL A 89 -13.44 -10.97 -5.28
C VAL A 89 -14.76 -11.00 -4.51
N ARG A 90 -15.29 -12.21 -4.28
CA ARG A 90 -16.28 -12.44 -3.22
C ARG A 90 -15.53 -12.81 -1.95
N LEU A 91 -15.48 -11.87 -1.02
CA LEU A 91 -14.76 -12.03 0.23
C LEU A 91 -15.76 -12.35 1.34
N SER A 92 -15.49 -13.41 2.07
CA SER A 92 -16.22 -13.79 3.29
C SER A 92 -15.24 -14.03 4.42
N SER A 93 -15.64 -13.75 5.63
CA SER A 93 -14.86 -13.98 6.83
C SER A 93 -15.78 -14.52 7.91
N ASP A 94 -15.23 -15.33 8.81
CA ASP A 94 -15.91 -15.92 9.94
C ASP A 94 -14.98 -15.93 11.15
N GLY A 95 -15.52 -15.91 12.38
CA GLY A 95 -14.75 -15.98 13.62
C GLY A 95 -14.09 -14.68 14.07
N LEU A 96 -14.24 -13.56 13.35
CA LEU A 96 -13.66 -12.27 13.73
C LEU A 96 -14.29 -11.68 15.00
N GLU A 97 -15.54 -11.99 15.25
CA GLU A 97 -16.28 -11.59 16.45
C GLU A 97 -15.70 -12.18 17.74
N SER A 98 -14.93 -13.25 17.63
CA SER A 98 -14.23 -13.87 18.78
C SER A 98 -12.89 -13.23 19.09
N LEU A 99 -12.39 -12.31 18.23
CA LEU A 99 -11.12 -11.64 18.43
C LEU A 99 -11.30 -10.40 19.32
N ASP A 100 -10.57 -10.33 20.42
CA ASP A 100 -10.48 -9.12 21.24
C ASP A 100 -9.66 -8.05 20.50
N PRO A 101 -10.24 -6.89 20.12
CA PRO A 101 -9.53 -5.84 19.39
C PRO A 101 -8.41 -5.17 20.20
N THR A 102 -8.37 -5.37 21.52
CA THR A 102 -7.35 -4.84 22.43
C THR A 102 -6.16 -5.77 22.63
N ALA A 103 -6.34 -7.05 22.32
CA ALA A 103 -5.30 -8.06 22.43
C ALA A 103 -4.31 -8.03 21.28
N SER A 104 -3.11 -8.56 21.52
CA SER A 104 -2.11 -8.77 20.47
C SER A 104 -2.30 -10.15 19.87
N TRP A 105 -2.44 -10.20 18.56
CA TRP A 105 -2.70 -11.44 17.82
C TRP A 105 -1.57 -11.74 16.83
N LEU A 106 -1.20 -13.02 16.72
CA LEU A 106 -0.37 -13.54 15.64
C LEU A 106 -1.26 -14.32 14.68
N PHE A 107 -1.34 -13.85 13.42
CA PHE A 107 -2.07 -14.55 12.36
C PHE A 107 -1.12 -15.40 11.54
N VAL A 108 -1.45 -16.68 11.38
CA VAL A 108 -0.72 -17.62 10.52
C VAL A 108 -1.69 -18.11 9.46
N SER A 109 -1.34 -17.94 8.20
CA SER A 109 -2.21 -18.31 7.09
C SER A 109 -1.45 -19.05 5.98
N ASN A 110 -2.18 -19.78 5.15
CA ASN A 110 -1.64 -20.26 3.90
C ASN A 110 -1.31 -19.07 2.99
N HIS A 111 -0.18 -19.16 2.29
CA HIS A 111 0.28 -18.10 1.40
C HIS A 111 0.05 -18.52 -0.05
N ARG A 112 -0.88 -17.87 -0.74
CA ARG A 112 -1.20 -18.08 -2.14
C ARG A 112 -0.71 -16.93 -3.01
N ASP A 113 -0.85 -15.70 -2.54
CA ASP A 113 -0.49 -14.49 -3.27
C ASP A 113 0.23 -13.50 -2.35
N ILE A 114 1.42 -13.05 -2.76
CA ILE A 114 2.29 -12.19 -1.96
C ILE A 114 1.64 -10.85 -1.59
N ALA A 115 0.84 -10.29 -2.49
CA ALA A 115 0.23 -8.98 -2.32
C ALA A 115 -1.23 -9.06 -1.87
N LEU A 116 -2.01 -9.98 -2.45
CA LEU A 116 -3.44 -10.04 -2.20
C LEU A 116 -3.78 -10.62 -0.84
N ASP A 117 -3.11 -11.68 -0.38
CA ASP A 117 -3.43 -12.32 0.90
C ASP A 117 -3.30 -11.32 2.06
N PRO A 118 -2.18 -10.60 2.22
CA PRO A 118 -2.06 -9.58 3.26
C PRO A 118 -2.99 -8.38 3.05
N ALA A 119 -3.24 -7.97 1.81
CA ALA A 119 -4.14 -6.86 1.52
C ALA A 119 -5.60 -7.19 1.88
N LEU A 120 -6.07 -8.39 1.53
CA LEU A 120 -7.42 -8.86 1.84
C LEU A 120 -7.59 -9.09 3.34
N THR A 121 -6.62 -9.68 4.02
CA THR A 121 -6.63 -9.86 5.47
C THR A 121 -6.74 -8.51 6.19
N ASN A 122 -5.90 -7.55 5.82
CA ASN A 122 -5.96 -6.21 6.38
C ASN A 122 -7.27 -5.47 6.05
N HIS A 123 -7.83 -5.70 4.85
CA HIS A 123 -9.13 -5.13 4.47
C HIS A 123 -10.26 -5.67 5.38
N ILE A 124 -10.31 -6.99 5.61
CA ILE A 124 -11.30 -7.62 6.48
C ILE A 124 -11.16 -7.10 7.92
N LEU A 125 -9.97 -7.17 8.51
CA LEU A 125 -9.71 -6.74 9.89
C LEU A 125 -10.10 -5.29 10.10
N TYR A 126 -9.73 -4.42 9.17
CA TYR A 126 -10.08 -3.00 9.26
C TYR A 126 -11.59 -2.76 9.25
N HIS A 127 -12.34 -3.42 8.35
CA HIS A 127 -13.80 -3.28 8.26
C HIS A 127 -14.53 -3.93 9.43
N SER A 128 -13.88 -4.82 10.17
CA SER A 128 -14.39 -5.44 11.40
C SER A 128 -13.98 -4.69 12.67
N GLY A 129 -13.38 -3.48 12.54
CA GLY A 129 -12.99 -2.65 13.68
C GLY A 129 -11.66 -3.00 14.34
N HIS A 130 -10.88 -3.91 13.73
CA HIS A 130 -9.55 -4.27 14.21
C HIS A 130 -8.45 -3.41 13.59
N ARG A 131 -7.27 -3.40 14.23
CA ARG A 131 -6.07 -2.79 13.66
C ARG A 131 -5.53 -3.64 12.52
N THR A 132 -4.91 -3.00 11.55
CA THR A 132 -4.23 -3.71 10.46
C THR A 132 -2.96 -4.40 10.96
N LEU A 133 -2.60 -5.51 10.33
CA LEU A 133 -1.43 -6.31 10.68
C LEU A 133 -0.15 -5.69 10.13
N ALA A 134 0.94 -5.85 10.87
CA ALA A 134 2.28 -5.84 10.31
C ALA A 134 2.53 -7.19 9.62
N ILE A 135 3.04 -7.15 8.38
CA ILE A 135 3.18 -8.34 7.54
C ILE A 135 4.65 -8.71 7.45
N ALA A 136 4.97 -9.97 7.80
CA ALA A 136 6.29 -10.52 7.57
C ALA A 136 6.44 -10.92 6.10
N ILE A 137 7.40 -10.34 5.41
CA ILE A 137 7.73 -10.65 4.01
C ILE A 137 9.22 -11.00 3.88
N GLY A 138 9.56 -11.77 2.85
CA GLY A 138 10.95 -12.07 2.58
C GLY A 138 11.74 -10.82 2.16
N ASP A 139 12.98 -10.71 2.56
CA ASP A 139 13.86 -9.57 2.28
C ASP A 139 14.14 -9.36 0.77
N ASN A 140 14.02 -10.42 -0.02
CA ASN A 140 14.13 -10.38 -1.47
C ASN A 140 13.02 -9.56 -2.16
N LEU A 141 11.92 -9.30 -1.46
CA LEU A 141 10.82 -8.46 -1.95
C LEU A 141 10.99 -6.97 -1.60
N LEU A 142 11.98 -6.64 -0.79
CA LEU A 142 12.26 -5.28 -0.30
C LEU A 142 13.37 -4.57 -1.11
N LYS A 143 13.96 -5.26 -2.10
CA LYS A 143 15.07 -4.77 -2.95
C LYS A 143 14.60 -4.21 -4.27
#